data_4dc4f4d595d31b86ef42f43422e690ac
#
_entry.id   4dc4f4d595d31b86ef42f43422e690ac
#
_cell.length_a   1.000
_cell.length_b   1.000
_cell.length_c   1.000
_cell.angle_alpha   90.00
_cell.angle_beta   90.00
_cell.angle_gamma   90.00
#
_symmetry.space_group_name_H-M   'P 1'
#
loop_
_entity.id
_entity.type
_entity.pdbx_description
1 polymer ?
#
loop_
_entity_poly.entity_id
_entity_poly.type
_entity_poly.pdbx_seq_one_letter_code
_entity_poly.pdbx_strand_id
1 'polypeptide(L)'
;AARGEILVCMDDDDYYPPDRVNHAVMTLVSRKADLAGSTRNHVFFPDDGTIWETGPYGSQHGTFGTMAFTKAYVLANHCDESRAFAEEIEFTRKYSVPLVQLEPRKVMLVIAHDGNTFNKGKLRTPGNQFIRITGLKLNAFVRNKTIRDFYNGLKL
;
A
#
# COMPACT_ATOMS: atom_id res chain seq x y z
N ALA A 1 -16.98 6.79 -12.27
CA ALA A 1 -17.35 5.71 -11.34
C ALA A 1 -16.85 4.37 -11.88
N ALA A 2 -16.24 3.55 -11.02
CA ALA A 2 -15.74 2.23 -11.40
C ALA A 2 -16.88 1.29 -11.81
N ARG A 3 -16.67 0.47 -12.85
CA ARG A 3 -17.69 -0.45 -13.38
C ARG A 3 -17.47 -1.90 -13.00
N GLY A 4 -16.25 -2.26 -12.52
CA GLY A 4 -15.88 -3.64 -12.17
C GLY A 4 -16.57 -4.14 -10.91
N GLU A 5 -16.64 -5.46 -10.75
CA GLU A 5 -17.14 -6.13 -9.55
C GLU A 5 -16.09 -6.14 -8.43
N ILE A 6 -14.81 -6.04 -8.76
CA ILE A 6 -13.71 -5.87 -7.82
C ILE A 6 -13.00 -4.56 -8.13
N LEU A 7 -12.77 -3.75 -7.12
CA LEU A 7 -12.04 -2.50 -7.17
C LEU A 7 -10.68 -2.69 -6.51
N VAL A 8 -9.64 -2.12 -7.12
CA VAL A 8 -8.27 -2.18 -6.63
C VAL A 8 -7.77 -0.75 -6.48
N CYS A 9 -7.42 -0.36 -5.25
CA CYS A 9 -6.88 0.97 -4.99
C CYS A 9 -5.44 1.07 -5.52
N MET A 10 -5.13 2.22 -6.09
CA MET A 10 -3.80 2.57 -6.57
C MET A 10 -3.64 4.10 -6.45
N ASP A 11 -2.68 4.53 -5.64
CA ASP A 11 -2.32 5.95 -5.52
C ASP A 11 -1.47 6.35 -6.74
N ASP A 12 -1.46 7.60 -7.13
CA ASP A 12 -0.82 8.06 -8.37
C ASP A 12 0.66 8.42 -8.20
N ASP A 13 1.16 8.45 -6.97
CA ASP A 13 2.53 8.76 -6.60
C ASP A 13 3.38 7.55 -6.18
N ASP A 14 2.81 6.34 -6.19
CA ASP A 14 3.47 5.10 -5.78
C ASP A 14 3.76 4.16 -6.97
N TYR A 15 4.64 3.18 -6.77
CA TYR A 15 4.88 2.14 -7.78
C TYR A 15 4.07 0.88 -7.49
N TYR A 16 3.36 0.42 -8.51
CA TYR A 16 2.59 -0.83 -8.46
C TYR A 16 3.22 -1.90 -9.36
N PRO A 17 3.58 -3.07 -8.79
CA PRO A 17 4.10 -4.18 -9.59
C PRO A 17 3.08 -4.67 -10.64
N PRO A 18 3.53 -5.23 -11.77
CA PRO A 18 2.64 -5.73 -12.83
C PRO A 18 1.60 -6.74 -12.34
N ASP A 19 1.91 -7.50 -11.29
CA ASP A 19 1.01 -8.49 -10.72
C ASP A 19 -0.06 -7.90 -9.78
N ARG A 20 -0.02 -6.61 -9.48
CA ARG A 20 -0.88 -5.96 -8.47
C ARG A 20 -2.34 -6.33 -8.58
N VAL A 21 -2.93 -6.11 -9.75
CA VAL A 21 -4.36 -6.33 -9.98
C VAL A 21 -4.67 -7.83 -9.96
N ASN A 22 -3.90 -8.63 -10.71
CA ASN A 22 -4.13 -10.07 -10.76
C ASN A 22 -4.00 -10.72 -9.38
N HIS A 23 -2.97 -10.36 -8.60
CA HIS A 23 -2.78 -10.87 -7.25
C HIS A 23 -3.96 -10.54 -6.33
N ALA A 24 -4.45 -9.31 -6.35
CA ALA A 24 -5.58 -8.87 -5.53
C ALA A 24 -6.88 -9.60 -5.90
N VAL A 25 -7.20 -9.65 -7.19
CA VAL A 25 -8.42 -10.31 -7.71
C VAL A 25 -8.40 -11.79 -7.38
N MET A 26 -7.29 -12.50 -7.71
CA MET A 26 -7.18 -13.93 -7.43
C MET A 26 -7.26 -14.25 -5.94
N THR A 27 -6.71 -13.37 -5.09
CA THR A 27 -6.79 -13.56 -3.63
C THR A 27 -8.24 -13.41 -3.15
N LEU A 28 -8.95 -12.36 -3.53
CA LEU A 28 -10.37 -12.17 -3.16
C LEU A 28 -11.24 -13.34 -3.63
N VAL A 29 -11.11 -13.74 -4.89
CA VAL A 29 -11.90 -14.83 -5.47
C VAL A 29 -11.60 -16.17 -4.79
N SER A 30 -10.33 -16.55 -4.65
CA SER A 30 -9.96 -17.84 -4.07
C SER A 30 -10.31 -17.95 -2.58
N ARG A 31 -10.26 -16.83 -1.86
CA ARG A 31 -10.61 -16.77 -0.43
C ARG A 31 -12.09 -16.48 -0.18
N LYS A 32 -12.88 -16.22 -1.22
CA LYS A 32 -14.27 -15.78 -1.12
C LYS A 32 -14.42 -14.61 -0.14
N ALA A 33 -13.53 -13.62 -0.26
CA ALA A 33 -13.44 -12.48 0.64
C ALA A 33 -13.89 -11.20 -0.06
N ASP A 34 -14.44 -10.27 0.71
CA ASP A 34 -14.90 -8.97 0.23
C ASP A 34 -13.85 -7.88 0.35
N LEU A 35 -12.84 -8.08 1.21
CA LEU A 35 -11.79 -7.10 1.48
C LEU A 35 -10.43 -7.78 1.57
N ALA A 36 -9.45 -7.22 0.89
CA ALA A 36 -8.04 -7.60 0.97
C ALA A 36 -7.16 -6.35 1.07
N GLY A 37 -6.01 -6.48 1.69
CA GLY A 37 -5.05 -5.39 1.82
C GLY A 37 -3.73 -5.88 2.39
N SER A 38 -2.79 -5.00 2.66
CA SER A 38 -1.52 -5.38 3.28
C SER A 38 -1.26 -4.56 4.53
N THR A 39 -0.94 -5.25 5.63
CA THR A 39 -0.48 -4.65 6.88
C THR A 39 1.00 -4.30 6.86
N ARG A 40 1.71 -4.72 5.81
CA ARG A 40 3.12 -4.39 5.57
C ARG A 40 3.23 -3.65 4.25
N ASN A 41 4.09 -2.61 4.24
CA ASN A 41 4.45 -1.91 3.02
C ASN A 41 5.96 -1.77 2.92
N HIS A 42 6.46 -1.72 1.69
CA HIS A 42 7.83 -1.31 1.43
C HIS A 42 7.83 0.15 1.04
N VAL A 43 8.76 0.91 1.59
CA VAL A 43 8.94 2.35 1.32
C VAL A 43 10.35 2.56 0.77
N PHE A 44 10.45 3.09 -0.42
CA PHE A 44 11.70 3.49 -1.02
C PHE A 44 12.01 4.94 -0.64
N PHE A 45 13.22 5.17 -0.16
CA PHE A 45 13.74 6.48 0.19
C PHE A 45 14.82 6.88 -0.83
N PRO A 46 14.52 7.84 -1.74
CA PRO A 46 15.47 8.24 -2.79
C PRO A 46 16.74 8.93 -2.25
N ASP A 47 16.66 9.58 -1.10
CA ASP A 47 17.76 10.33 -0.48
C ASP A 47 18.98 9.45 -0.15
N ASP A 48 18.78 8.19 0.19
CA ASP A 48 19.86 7.25 0.51
C ASP A 48 19.76 5.92 -0.27
N GLY A 49 18.75 5.77 -1.13
CA GLY A 49 18.51 4.57 -1.95
C GLY A 49 18.12 3.33 -1.16
N THR A 50 17.62 3.51 0.08
CA THR A 50 17.21 2.40 0.94
C THR A 50 15.74 2.04 0.76
N ILE A 51 15.42 0.78 1.04
CA ILE A 51 14.04 0.30 1.15
C ILE A 51 13.81 -0.17 2.57
N TRP A 52 12.77 0.38 3.18
CA TRP A 52 12.32 0.02 4.51
C TRP A 52 10.99 -0.71 4.42
N GLU A 53 10.72 -1.59 5.38
CA GLU A 53 9.43 -2.23 5.55
C GLU A 53 8.72 -1.63 6.75
N THR A 54 7.44 -1.27 6.60
CA THR A 54 6.56 -0.85 7.69
C THR A 54 5.60 -1.98 8.09
N GLY A 55 5.17 -1.97 9.33
CA GLY A 55 4.28 -2.98 9.90
C GLY A 55 5.02 -4.25 10.37
N PRO A 56 4.29 -5.35 10.68
CA PRO A 56 2.82 -5.46 10.62
C PRO A 56 2.13 -4.67 11.75
N TYR A 57 0.99 -4.06 11.45
CA TYR A 57 0.20 -3.31 12.43
C TYR A 57 -0.94 -4.15 13.03
N GLY A 58 -1.32 -5.24 12.38
CA GLY A 58 -2.37 -6.15 12.83
C GLY A 58 -2.89 -7.03 11.69
N SER A 59 -3.53 -8.15 12.03
CA SER A 59 -4.02 -9.13 11.05
C SER A 59 -5.17 -8.61 10.19
N GLN A 60 -5.96 -7.66 10.71
CA GLN A 60 -7.08 -7.04 9.99
C GLN A 60 -6.73 -5.64 9.47
N HIS A 61 -5.47 -5.23 9.60
CA HIS A 61 -5.01 -3.95 9.12
C HIS A 61 -4.57 -4.04 7.65
N GLY A 62 -4.81 -2.97 6.90
CA GLY A 62 -4.25 -2.71 5.57
C GLY A 62 -4.31 -1.21 5.33
N THR A 63 -3.30 -0.62 4.71
CA THR A 63 -3.35 0.79 4.29
C THR A 63 -4.18 0.91 3.01
N PHE A 64 -4.87 2.04 2.81
CA PHE A 64 -5.87 2.19 1.75
C PHE A 64 -5.31 1.91 0.34
N GLY A 65 -4.15 2.45 0.00
CA GLY A 65 -3.48 2.20 -1.30
C GLY A 65 -3.15 0.73 -1.56
N THR A 66 -3.15 -0.13 -0.52
CA THR A 66 -2.96 -1.58 -0.68
C THR A 66 -4.26 -2.34 -0.89
N MET A 67 -5.42 -1.71 -0.65
CA MET A 67 -6.69 -2.41 -0.59
C MET A 67 -7.21 -2.82 -1.96
N ALA A 68 -7.98 -3.90 -1.93
CA ALA A 68 -8.87 -4.32 -2.97
C ALA A 68 -10.15 -4.86 -2.33
N PHE A 69 -11.29 -4.61 -2.94
CA PHE A 69 -12.58 -4.97 -2.35
C PHE A 69 -13.64 -5.20 -3.42
N THR A 70 -14.67 -5.94 -3.03
CA THR A 70 -15.84 -6.14 -3.89
C THR A 70 -16.68 -4.86 -3.98
N LYS A 71 -17.40 -4.72 -5.09
CA LYS A 71 -18.36 -3.63 -5.27
C LYS A 71 -19.44 -3.64 -4.18
N ALA A 72 -19.88 -4.82 -3.76
CA ALA A 72 -20.84 -4.97 -2.68
C ALA A 72 -20.29 -4.39 -1.36
N TYR A 73 -19.01 -4.63 -1.07
CA TYR A 73 -18.35 -4.11 0.12
C TYR A 73 -18.36 -2.57 0.15
N VAL A 74 -17.92 -1.92 -0.94
CA VAL A 74 -17.84 -0.45 -0.97
C VAL A 74 -19.23 0.22 -0.93
N LEU A 75 -20.25 -0.43 -1.43
CA LEU A 75 -21.63 0.08 -1.33
C LEU A 75 -22.18 0.03 0.11
N ALA A 76 -21.66 -0.88 0.94
CA ALA A 76 -22.08 -1.07 2.33
C ALA A 76 -21.16 -0.35 3.35
N ASN A 77 -20.01 0.18 2.92
CA ASN A 77 -19.03 0.81 3.78
C ASN A 77 -18.52 2.11 3.14
N HIS A 78 -18.35 3.14 3.96
CA HIS A 78 -17.94 4.46 3.51
C HIS A 78 -16.55 4.81 4.05
N CYS A 79 -15.79 5.58 3.27
CA CYS A 79 -14.62 6.28 3.77
C CYS A 79 -15.06 7.57 4.48
N ASP A 80 -14.28 8.03 5.45
CA ASP A 80 -14.46 9.34 6.05
C ASP A 80 -13.84 10.40 5.14
N GLU A 81 -14.64 11.02 4.30
CA GLU A 81 -14.21 12.05 3.34
C GLU A 81 -13.65 13.33 4.02
N SER A 82 -13.82 13.47 5.33
CA SER A 82 -13.28 14.60 6.09
C SER A 82 -11.80 14.41 6.46
N ARG A 83 -11.26 13.20 6.31
CA ARG A 83 -9.88 12.85 6.65
C ARG A 83 -8.96 12.99 5.46
N ALA A 84 -7.83 13.64 5.68
CA ALA A 84 -6.75 13.75 4.69
C ALA A 84 -5.83 12.51 4.66
N PHE A 85 -5.91 11.64 5.67
CA PHE A 85 -5.14 10.38 5.79
C PHE A 85 -5.83 9.44 6.78
N ALA A 86 -5.49 8.14 6.71
CA ALA A 86 -6.05 7.07 7.53
C ALA A 86 -7.57 6.89 7.35
N GLU A 87 -8.07 7.14 6.13
CA GLU A 87 -9.46 6.95 5.72
C GLU A 87 -9.91 5.49 5.83
N GLU A 88 -8.95 4.56 5.83
CA GLU A 88 -9.21 3.14 6.00
C GLU A 88 -9.80 2.78 7.37
N ILE A 89 -9.65 3.63 8.39
CA ILE A 89 -10.16 3.36 9.75
C ILE A 89 -11.68 3.16 9.72
N GLU A 90 -12.42 4.09 9.12
CA GLU A 90 -13.88 3.98 9.02
C GLU A 90 -14.28 2.92 7.98
N PHE A 91 -13.58 2.86 6.85
CA PHE A 91 -13.83 1.87 5.80
C PHE A 91 -13.70 0.43 6.28
N THR A 92 -12.81 0.16 7.23
CA THR A 92 -12.62 -1.15 7.87
C THR A 92 -13.35 -1.30 9.20
N ARG A 93 -14.20 -0.33 9.56
CA ARG A 93 -14.87 -0.27 10.87
C ARG A 93 -13.86 -0.45 12.02
N LYS A 94 -12.82 0.38 12.03
CA LYS A 94 -11.73 0.33 13.01
C LYS A 94 -11.02 -1.03 13.01
N TYR A 95 -10.74 -1.54 11.81
CA TYR A 95 -10.07 -2.83 11.59
C TYR A 95 -10.78 -4.04 12.22
N SER A 96 -12.11 -3.98 12.34
CA SER A 96 -12.95 -5.09 12.84
C SER A 96 -13.49 -5.99 11.74
N VAL A 97 -13.44 -5.54 10.49
CA VAL A 97 -13.90 -6.33 9.34
C VAL A 97 -12.83 -7.35 8.94
N PRO A 98 -13.20 -8.59 8.61
CA PRO A 98 -12.27 -9.56 8.08
C PRO A 98 -11.56 -9.06 6.82
N LEU A 99 -10.23 -9.02 6.86
CA LEU A 99 -9.38 -8.59 5.78
C LEU A 99 -8.38 -9.70 5.43
N VAL A 100 -8.33 -10.09 4.16
CA VAL A 100 -7.32 -11.05 3.69
C VAL A 100 -6.02 -10.33 3.37
N GLN A 101 -4.92 -10.80 3.96
CA GLN A 101 -3.61 -10.21 3.74
C GLN A 101 -3.06 -10.53 2.35
N LEU A 102 -2.62 -9.49 1.65
CA LEU A 102 -1.92 -9.57 0.37
C LEU A 102 -0.40 -9.65 0.60
N GLU A 103 0.29 -10.27 -0.35
CA GLU A 103 1.77 -10.33 -0.34
C GLU A 103 2.36 -8.93 -0.59
N PRO A 104 3.07 -8.32 0.36
CA PRO A 104 3.50 -6.91 0.29
C PRO A 104 4.28 -6.56 -0.98
N ARG A 105 5.13 -7.48 -1.44
CA ARG A 105 5.97 -7.27 -2.64
C ARG A 105 5.19 -7.29 -3.95
N LYS A 106 3.95 -7.77 -3.95
CA LYS A 106 3.03 -7.78 -5.10
C LYS A 106 2.01 -6.67 -5.06
N VAL A 107 2.00 -5.88 -3.99
CA VAL A 107 0.98 -4.87 -3.77
C VAL A 107 1.45 -3.49 -4.23
N MET A 108 2.45 -2.94 -3.57
CA MET A 108 2.99 -1.63 -3.90
C MET A 108 4.40 -1.44 -3.34
N LEU A 109 5.13 -0.50 -3.91
CA LEU A 109 6.30 0.13 -3.32
C LEU A 109 5.97 1.59 -3.14
N VAL A 110 5.84 2.02 -1.90
CA VAL A 110 5.62 3.43 -1.56
C VAL A 110 6.88 4.22 -1.92
N ILE A 111 6.71 5.36 -2.58
CA ILE A 111 7.81 6.25 -2.95
C ILE A 111 7.81 7.45 -2.01
N ALA A 112 8.88 7.62 -1.24
CA ALA A 112 9.04 8.79 -0.40
C ALA A 112 9.52 9.97 -1.24
N HIS A 113 8.79 11.08 -1.19
CA HIS A 113 9.14 12.34 -1.85
C HIS A 113 8.50 13.53 -1.12
N ASP A 114 8.96 14.74 -1.42
CA ASP A 114 8.52 15.97 -0.76
C ASP A 114 7.05 16.35 -1.03
N GLY A 115 6.45 15.81 -2.09
CA GLY A 115 5.03 15.99 -2.42
C GLY A 115 4.06 15.05 -1.68
N ASN A 116 4.55 14.08 -0.88
CA ASN A 116 3.64 13.18 -0.16
C ASN A 116 2.81 13.96 0.88
N THR A 117 1.50 13.66 0.97
CA THR A 117 0.60 14.24 2.00
C THR A 117 1.12 13.98 3.41
N PHE A 118 1.63 12.77 3.68
CA PHE A 118 2.34 12.46 4.92
C PHE A 118 3.84 12.40 4.67
N ASN A 119 4.62 13.19 5.42
CA ASN A 119 6.09 13.17 5.32
C ASN A 119 6.64 11.80 5.72
N LYS A 120 7.02 10.99 4.72
CA LYS A 120 7.52 9.62 4.91
C LYS A 120 8.86 9.58 5.67
N GLY A 121 9.66 10.65 5.64
CA GLY A 121 10.90 10.76 6.41
C GLY A 121 10.68 10.55 7.92
N LYS A 122 9.51 10.96 8.44
CA LYS A 122 9.14 10.74 9.84
C LYS A 122 8.99 9.26 10.23
N LEU A 123 8.82 8.36 9.27
CA LEU A 123 8.76 6.92 9.55
C LEU A 123 10.10 6.43 10.12
N ARG A 124 11.24 6.98 9.67
CA ARG A 124 12.59 6.61 10.10
C ARG A 124 13.01 7.20 11.45
N THR A 125 12.05 7.67 12.25
CA THR A 125 12.34 8.21 13.58
C THR A 125 12.88 7.09 14.50
N PRO A 126 13.99 7.33 15.25
CA PRO A 126 14.50 6.35 16.20
C PRO A 126 13.44 5.88 17.19
N GLY A 127 13.41 4.58 17.45
CA GLY A 127 12.44 3.97 18.36
C GLY A 127 11.10 3.58 17.72
N ASN A 128 10.88 3.86 16.44
CA ASN A 128 9.69 3.38 15.74
C ASN A 128 9.81 1.86 15.49
N GLN A 129 9.11 1.08 16.33
CA GLN A 129 9.13 -0.39 16.28
C GLN A 129 8.44 -0.99 15.04
N PHE A 130 7.68 -0.18 14.31
CA PHE A 130 6.93 -0.63 13.13
C PHE A 130 7.66 -0.39 11.82
N ILE A 131 8.92 0.04 11.86
CA ILE A 131 9.71 0.21 10.65
C ILE A 131 11.09 -0.44 10.80
N ARG A 132 11.55 -1.08 9.75
CA ARG A 132 12.89 -1.67 9.69
C ARG A 132 13.50 -1.54 8.30
N ILE A 133 14.79 -1.32 8.25
CA ILE A 133 15.53 -1.35 6.99
C ILE A 133 15.53 -2.77 6.42
N THR A 134 15.40 -2.88 5.11
CA THR A 134 15.53 -4.15 4.40
C THR A 134 16.86 -4.18 3.63
N GLY A 135 17.33 -5.36 3.22
CA GLY A 135 18.44 -5.48 2.28
C GLY A 135 18.04 -5.31 0.82
N LEU A 136 16.76 -5.00 0.53
CA LEU A 136 16.23 -4.91 -0.81
C LEU A 136 16.74 -3.65 -1.52
N LYS A 137 16.87 -3.76 -2.84
CA LYS A 137 17.20 -2.65 -3.72
C LYS A 137 16.04 -2.39 -4.68
N LEU A 138 15.99 -1.19 -5.25
CA LEU A 138 14.89 -0.76 -6.13
C LEU A 138 14.62 -1.73 -7.29
N ASN A 139 15.65 -2.41 -7.81
CA ASN A 139 15.51 -3.41 -8.87
C ASN A 139 14.75 -4.68 -8.45
N ALA A 140 14.57 -4.92 -7.15
CA ALA A 140 13.73 -6.02 -6.66
C ALA A 140 12.23 -5.79 -6.92
N PHE A 141 11.84 -4.55 -7.14
CA PHE A 141 10.47 -4.14 -7.46
C PHE A 141 10.36 -3.65 -8.90
N VAL A 142 11.22 -2.71 -9.28
CA VAL A 142 11.16 -1.98 -10.55
C VAL A 142 12.18 -2.56 -11.51
N ARG A 143 11.74 -3.37 -12.48
CA ARG A 143 12.65 -4.00 -13.46
C ARG A 143 13.13 -3.03 -14.54
N ASN A 144 12.31 -2.07 -14.93
CA ASN A 144 12.63 -1.09 -15.96
C ASN A 144 13.68 -0.09 -15.46
N LYS A 145 14.81 0.04 -16.18
CA LYS A 145 15.90 0.94 -15.79
C LYS A 145 15.49 2.41 -15.80
N THR A 146 14.77 2.85 -16.82
CA THR A 146 14.33 4.25 -16.93
C THR A 146 13.44 4.66 -15.75
N ILE A 147 12.53 3.78 -15.32
CA ILE A 147 11.69 4.02 -14.15
C ILE A 147 12.53 4.07 -12.87
N ARG A 148 13.53 3.19 -12.73
CA ARG A 148 14.45 3.26 -11.57
C ARG A 148 15.24 4.56 -11.54
N ASP A 149 15.75 5.01 -12.70
CA ASP A 149 16.51 6.26 -12.80
C ASP A 149 15.63 7.46 -12.42
N PHE A 150 14.34 7.45 -12.82
CA PHE A 150 13.36 8.45 -12.41
C PHE A 150 13.19 8.46 -10.88
N TYR A 151 12.92 7.33 -10.25
CA TYR A 151 12.73 7.28 -8.79
C TYR A 151 13.99 7.64 -8.01
N ASN A 152 15.18 7.26 -8.50
CA ASN A 152 16.44 7.64 -7.87
C ASN A 152 16.73 9.15 -7.99
N GLY A 153 16.10 9.85 -8.90
CA GLY A 153 16.23 11.30 -9.08
C GLY A 153 15.26 12.14 -8.24
N LEU A 154 14.31 11.52 -7.56
CA LEU A 154 13.38 12.23 -6.69
C LEU A 154 14.09 12.78 -5.44
N LYS A 155 13.52 13.86 -4.88
CA LYS A 155 13.97 14.45 -3.62
C LYS A 155 12.99 14.10 -2.50
N LEU A 156 13.51 14.02 -1.29
CA LEU A 156 12.74 13.83 -0.06
C LEU A 156 12.86 15.09 0.79
#